data_fb231ec7efadefeab6f972351cfd7f15
#
_entry.id   fb231ec7efadefeab6f972351cfd7f15
#
_cell.length_a   1.000
_cell.length_b   1.000
_cell.length_c   1.000
_cell.angle_alpha   90.00
_cell.angle_beta   90.00
_cell.angle_gamma   90.00
#
_symmetry.space_group_name_H-M   'P 1'
#
loop_
_entity.id
_entity.type
_entity.pdbx_description
1 polymer ?
#
loop_
_entity_poly.entity_id
_entity_poly.type
_entity_poly.pdbx_seq_one_letter_code
_entity_poly.pdbx_strand_id
1 'polypeptide(L)'
;MNPTSKLPIVPWSTKCIIDLGRSKKRQGLIHSKMLFPLLLLLLGLASISTQAAEPLYQKNFEQTEIGGVPSDFLVLDGNFEVKEEDGKKYLELAGAPLDSFGIIFGPSAKYGNEISARIFGTKKGRRYPVFGVALNGVNGYRLQVAPAKRSIELLKGTNVIANTVFRWSGGSWLHLSLNVLQTANNEWTINGRVWEEGKKAPTNPTLTHKEMKEPRNGKPSIWGSPFSGTPIRYDDIVVRKMAN
;
A
#
# COMPACT_ATOMS: atom_id res chain seq x y z
N MET A 1 48.54 31.11 18.76
CA MET A 1 48.00 32.29 19.45
C MET A 1 46.57 32.03 19.82
N ASN A 2 46.35 31.71 21.09
CA ASN A 2 45.06 31.76 21.78
C ASN A 2 44.81 33.19 22.25
N PRO A 3 43.57 33.68 22.54
CA PRO A 3 42.85 33.32 23.75
C PRO A 3 41.31 33.28 23.59
N THR A 4 40.60 32.30 24.23
CA THR A 4 39.81 32.34 25.51
C THR A 4 39.01 33.62 25.81
N SER A 5 37.67 33.45 25.97
CA SER A 5 36.87 34.10 27.00
C SER A 5 35.51 33.38 27.04
N LYS A 6 35.22 32.54 28.03
CA LYS A 6 34.69 32.75 29.39
C LYS A 6 33.26 33.23 29.43
N LEU A 7 32.42 32.31 29.94
CA LEU A 7 31.06 32.50 30.46
C LEU A 7 30.99 33.52 31.62
N PRO A 8 29.82 34.02 32.00
CA PRO A 8 29.49 34.07 33.42
C PRO A 8 28.20 33.35 33.83
N ILE A 9 28.34 32.65 34.90
CA ILE A 9 27.35 32.14 35.80
C ILE A 9 26.94 33.28 36.74
N VAL A 10 25.68 33.44 37.13
CA VAL A 10 25.25 34.20 38.28
C VAL A 10 24.01 33.52 38.93
N PRO A 11 23.87 33.63 40.28
CA PRO A 11 23.27 32.62 41.15
C PRO A 11 21.95 33.01 41.79
N TRP A 12 21.34 32.01 42.37
CA TRP A 12 20.52 31.80 43.57
C TRP A 12 20.05 32.95 44.46
N SER A 13 18.86 32.66 45.04
CA SER A 13 18.30 33.11 46.31
C SER A 13 17.16 34.12 46.15
N THR A 14 15.99 33.92 46.76
CA THR A 14 15.75 33.90 48.19
C THR A 14 14.30 33.43 48.50
N LYS A 15 14.19 32.71 49.60
CA LYS A 15 12.97 32.33 50.31
C LYS A 15 12.18 33.55 50.83
N CYS A 16 10.88 33.45 50.88
CA CYS A 16 10.11 34.13 51.93
C CYS A 16 9.05 33.17 52.50
N ILE A 17 9.14 33.00 53.80
CA ILE A 17 8.30 32.28 54.74
C ILE A 17 7.43 33.32 55.45
N ILE A 18 6.38 32.83 56.12
CA ILE A 18 5.54 33.49 57.14
C ILE A 18 4.15 33.89 56.59
N ASP A 19 3.01 33.58 57.16
CA ASP A 19 2.68 33.41 58.54
C ASP A 19 1.35 32.67 58.79
N LEU A 20 1.26 32.10 59.98
CA LEU A 20 0.13 31.38 60.54
C LEU A 20 -0.94 32.35 61.15
N GLY A 21 -2.16 32.17 60.71
CA GLY A 21 -3.32 32.82 61.34
C GLY A 21 -4.37 31.83 61.85
N ARG A 22 -4.32 31.49 63.09
CA ARG A 22 -5.22 30.58 63.80
C ARG A 22 -6.44 31.39 64.32
N SER A 23 -7.67 31.01 64.01
CA SER A 23 -8.83 31.45 64.83
C SER A 23 -9.92 30.37 64.87
N LYS A 24 -10.48 30.28 66.06
CA LYS A 24 -11.31 29.23 66.65
C LYS A 24 -12.80 29.31 66.30
N LYS A 25 -13.38 28.08 66.23
CA LYS A 25 -14.70 27.65 66.73
C LYS A 25 -15.95 28.47 66.42
N ARG A 26 -16.95 27.88 65.83
CA ARG A 26 -18.23 27.55 66.49
C ARG A 26 -19.00 26.47 65.79
N GLN A 27 -19.51 25.53 66.54
CA GLN A 27 -20.42 24.45 66.17
C GLN A 27 -21.78 25.01 65.79
N GLY A 28 -22.40 24.48 64.79
CA GLY A 28 -23.79 24.63 64.41
C GLY A 28 -24.30 23.40 63.70
N LEU A 29 -24.98 22.53 64.44
CA LEU A 29 -25.60 21.32 63.99
C LEU A 29 -26.93 21.68 63.28
N ILE A 30 -27.04 21.44 62.00
CA ILE A 30 -28.33 21.33 61.29
C ILE A 30 -28.27 20.19 60.28
N HIS A 31 -29.10 19.17 60.55
CA HIS A 31 -29.38 18.10 59.65
C HIS A 31 -30.15 18.62 58.42
N SER A 32 -29.60 18.46 57.23
CA SER A 32 -30.40 18.46 56.03
C SER A 32 -29.91 17.35 55.12
N LYS A 33 -30.75 16.32 55.00
CA LYS A 33 -30.62 15.24 54.04
C LYS A 33 -30.85 15.84 52.65
N MET A 34 -29.81 16.07 51.88
CA MET A 34 -29.91 16.33 50.47
C MET A 34 -29.29 15.15 49.74
N LEU A 35 -30.15 14.31 49.13
CA LEU A 35 -29.79 13.33 48.13
C LEU A 35 -29.17 14.07 46.93
N PHE A 36 -27.89 13.87 46.73
CA PHE A 36 -27.26 14.18 45.43
C PHE A 36 -27.51 13.01 44.51
N PRO A 37 -28.21 13.20 43.37
CA PRO A 37 -28.21 12.20 42.34
C PRO A 37 -26.83 12.23 41.66
N LEU A 38 -26.10 11.12 41.79
CA LEU A 38 -24.87 10.83 41.08
C LEU A 38 -25.22 10.66 39.59
N LEU A 39 -25.17 11.75 38.82
CA LEU A 39 -25.32 11.75 37.39
C LEU A 39 -24.05 11.11 36.81
N LEU A 40 -24.10 9.77 36.60
CA LEU A 40 -23.09 9.04 35.84
C LEU A 40 -23.20 9.51 34.39
N LEU A 41 -22.32 10.43 34.00
CA LEU A 41 -22.10 10.83 32.63
C LEU A 41 -21.36 9.67 31.93
N LEU A 42 -22.12 8.71 31.40
CA LEU A 42 -21.63 7.70 30.46
C LEU A 42 -21.24 8.44 29.17
N LEU A 43 -19.98 8.88 29.10
CA LEU A 43 -19.36 9.20 27.81
C LEU A 43 -19.25 7.89 27.01
N GLY A 44 -20.27 7.63 26.20
CA GLY A 44 -20.19 6.62 25.16
C GLY A 44 -19.08 7.01 24.19
N LEU A 45 -17.91 6.39 24.33
CA LEU A 45 -16.89 6.37 23.30
C LEU A 45 -17.51 5.65 22.09
N ALA A 46 -18.13 6.41 21.20
CA ALA A 46 -18.48 5.93 19.88
C ALA A 46 -17.16 5.61 19.16
N SER A 47 -16.76 4.36 19.21
CA SER A 47 -15.67 3.84 18.37
C SER A 47 -16.11 4.03 16.92
N ILE A 48 -15.61 5.06 16.26
CA ILE A 48 -15.75 5.23 14.82
C ILE A 48 -14.90 4.12 14.19
N SER A 49 -15.52 2.94 13.99
CA SER A 49 -14.94 1.91 13.14
C SER A 49 -14.85 2.49 11.74
N THR A 50 -13.67 2.91 11.34
CA THR A 50 -13.37 3.19 9.94
C THR A 50 -13.44 1.86 9.20
N GLN A 51 -14.62 1.48 8.75
CA GLN A 51 -14.84 0.29 7.95
C GLN A 51 -14.11 0.52 6.62
N ALA A 52 -13.00 -0.18 6.43
CA ALA A 52 -12.32 -0.18 5.15
C ALA A 52 -13.32 -0.65 4.09
N ALA A 53 -13.47 0.14 3.02
CA ALA A 53 -14.39 -0.22 1.94
C ALA A 53 -14.07 -1.62 1.43
N GLU A 54 -15.11 -2.45 1.28
CA GLU A 54 -14.94 -3.80 0.74
C GLU A 54 -14.28 -3.75 -0.65
N PRO A 55 -13.37 -4.69 -0.93
CA PRO A 55 -12.72 -4.75 -2.23
C PRO A 55 -13.75 -5.08 -3.33
N LEU A 56 -13.61 -4.43 -4.49
CA LEU A 56 -14.38 -4.76 -5.69
C LEU A 56 -14.04 -6.16 -6.23
N TYR A 57 -12.83 -6.60 -5.95
CA TYR A 57 -12.30 -7.91 -6.33
C TYR A 57 -11.14 -8.30 -5.41
N GLN A 58 -11.07 -9.56 -5.02
CA GLN A 58 -9.97 -10.09 -4.22
C GLN A 58 -9.69 -11.54 -4.59
N LYS A 59 -8.40 -11.91 -4.65
CA LYS A 59 -7.95 -13.28 -4.88
C LYS A 59 -6.64 -13.54 -4.12
N ASN A 60 -6.67 -14.52 -3.21
CA ASN A 60 -5.52 -15.02 -2.44
C ASN A 60 -5.22 -16.50 -2.72
N PHE A 61 -5.90 -17.09 -3.70
CA PHE A 61 -5.73 -18.45 -4.19
C PHE A 61 -6.00 -19.60 -3.20
N GLU A 62 -6.22 -19.35 -1.92
CA GLU A 62 -6.38 -20.38 -0.88
C GLU A 62 -7.55 -21.36 -1.17
N GLN A 63 -8.58 -20.89 -1.85
CA GLN A 63 -9.75 -21.69 -2.24
C GLN A 63 -9.65 -22.25 -3.66
N THR A 64 -8.56 -22.01 -4.38
CA THR A 64 -8.37 -22.50 -5.75
C THR A 64 -7.68 -23.86 -5.73
N GLU A 65 -8.09 -24.74 -6.63
CA GLU A 65 -7.45 -26.06 -6.81
C GLU A 65 -6.01 -25.92 -7.29
N ILE A 66 -5.10 -26.74 -6.74
CA ILE A 66 -3.70 -26.76 -7.17
C ILE A 66 -3.64 -27.27 -8.61
N GLY A 67 -2.79 -26.64 -9.44
CA GLY A 67 -2.68 -26.90 -10.87
C GLY A 67 -3.73 -26.17 -11.71
N GLY A 68 -4.77 -25.62 -11.08
CA GLY A 68 -5.82 -24.87 -11.77
C GLY A 68 -5.52 -23.36 -11.89
N VAL A 69 -6.35 -22.69 -12.68
CA VAL A 69 -6.43 -21.23 -12.74
C VAL A 69 -7.85 -20.84 -12.35
N PRO A 70 -8.05 -19.80 -11.53
CA PRO A 70 -9.39 -19.34 -11.16
C PRO A 70 -10.26 -19.11 -12.41
N SER A 71 -11.51 -19.58 -12.39
CA SER A 71 -12.43 -19.54 -13.54
C SER A 71 -12.81 -18.12 -13.98
N ASP A 72 -12.63 -17.14 -13.09
CA ASP A 72 -12.86 -15.73 -13.33
C ASP A 72 -11.64 -15.00 -13.92
N PHE A 73 -10.54 -15.72 -14.14
CA PHE A 73 -9.34 -15.24 -14.79
C PHE A 73 -9.41 -15.54 -16.30
N LEU A 74 -9.11 -14.52 -17.12
CA LEU A 74 -8.89 -14.70 -18.54
C LEU A 74 -7.38 -14.62 -18.82
N VAL A 75 -6.77 -15.77 -19.05
CA VAL A 75 -5.37 -15.87 -19.48
C VAL A 75 -5.27 -15.36 -20.91
N LEU A 76 -4.46 -14.32 -21.12
CA LEU A 76 -4.17 -13.77 -22.44
C LEU A 76 -3.09 -14.60 -23.14
N ASP A 77 -2.06 -14.93 -22.37
CA ASP A 77 -0.95 -15.79 -22.78
C ASP A 77 -0.16 -16.22 -21.54
N GLY A 78 0.59 -17.34 -21.64
CA GLY A 78 1.43 -17.87 -20.58
C GLY A 78 0.85 -19.08 -19.86
N ASN A 79 1.74 -19.85 -19.24
CA ASN A 79 1.36 -21.00 -18.44
C ASN A 79 1.28 -20.60 -16.97
N PHE A 80 0.06 -20.36 -16.52
CA PHE A 80 -0.27 -20.00 -15.13
C PHE A 80 -0.92 -21.20 -14.43
N GLU A 81 -0.53 -21.47 -13.21
CA GLU A 81 -1.14 -22.49 -12.37
C GLU A 81 -1.05 -22.11 -10.88
N VAL A 82 -2.02 -22.52 -10.10
CA VAL A 82 -1.95 -22.38 -8.64
C VAL A 82 -1.03 -23.45 -8.07
N LYS A 83 -0.07 -23.04 -7.28
CA LYS A 83 0.84 -23.89 -6.51
C LYS A 83 0.74 -23.64 -5.03
N GLU A 84 1.30 -24.53 -4.24
CA GLU A 84 1.38 -24.44 -2.80
C GLU A 84 2.82 -24.63 -2.33
N GLU A 85 3.25 -23.82 -1.37
CA GLU A 85 4.52 -23.94 -0.66
C GLU A 85 4.28 -23.50 0.79
N ASP A 86 4.73 -24.32 1.73
CA ASP A 86 4.58 -24.08 3.19
C ASP A 86 3.13 -23.79 3.63
N GLY A 87 2.15 -24.48 3.02
CA GLY A 87 0.73 -24.32 3.30
C GLY A 87 0.10 -23.01 2.81
N LYS A 88 0.80 -22.28 1.91
CA LYS A 88 0.31 -21.05 1.26
C LYS A 88 0.19 -21.26 -0.23
N LYS A 89 -0.97 -20.90 -0.77
CA LYS A 89 -1.21 -20.96 -2.21
C LYS A 89 -0.91 -19.63 -2.88
N TYR A 90 -0.41 -19.72 -4.09
CA TYR A 90 -0.10 -18.58 -4.97
C TYR A 90 -0.30 -18.97 -6.43
N LEU A 91 -0.49 -18.01 -7.29
CA LEU A 91 -0.48 -18.24 -8.72
C LEU A 91 0.94 -18.13 -9.25
N GLU A 92 1.42 -19.15 -9.95
CA GLU A 92 2.74 -19.15 -10.59
C GLU A 92 2.62 -19.00 -12.09
N LEU A 93 3.39 -18.06 -12.64
CA LEU A 93 3.72 -18.02 -14.07
C LEU A 93 5.01 -18.80 -14.27
N ALA A 94 4.95 -19.90 -14.99
CA ALA A 94 6.10 -20.75 -15.27
C ALA A 94 7.20 -19.98 -16.02
N GLY A 95 8.45 -20.37 -15.76
CA GLY A 95 9.60 -19.82 -16.47
C GLY A 95 9.54 -20.14 -17.97
N ALA A 96 9.49 -19.10 -18.80
CA ALA A 96 9.48 -19.21 -20.26
C ALA A 96 10.43 -18.20 -20.90
N PRO A 97 10.97 -18.44 -22.10
CA PRO A 97 11.90 -17.52 -22.74
C PRO A 97 11.20 -16.30 -23.33
N LEU A 98 11.80 -15.12 -23.08
CA LEU A 98 11.70 -13.88 -23.87
C LEU A 98 10.29 -13.38 -24.25
N ASP A 99 9.23 -13.67 -23.46
CA ASP A 99 7.90 -13.17 -23.76
C ASP A 99 7.26 -12.48 -22.56
N SER A 100 6.18 -11.74 -22.82
CA SER A 100 5.38 -11.07 -21.82
C SER A 100 4.01 -11.70 -21.75
N PHE A 101 3.69 -12.26 -20.61
CA PHE A 101 2.47 -13.00 -20.33
C PHE A 101 1.55 -12.22 -19.42
N GLY A 102 0.25 -12.44 -19.49
CA GLY A 102 -0.70 -11.70 -18.69
C GLY A 102 -2.04 -12.39 -18.49
N ILE A 103 -2.68 -12.01 -17.40
CA ILE A 103 -4.04 -12.40 -17.04
C ILE A 103 -4.84 -11.15 -16.73
N ILE A 104 -6.07 -11.08 -17.26
CA ILE A 104 -7.05 -10.07 -16.92
C ILE A 104 -8.17 -10.66 -16.05
N PHE A 105 -8.70 -9.86 -15.11
CA PHE A 105 -9.72 -10.30 -14.14
C PHE A 105 -10.56 -9.12 -13.65
N GLY A 106 -11.51 -9.39 -12.75
CA GLY A 106 -12.26 -8.37 -12.03
C GLY A 106 -13.11 -7.43 -12.90
N PRO A 107 -13.64 -6.35 -12.30
CA PRO A 107 -14.51 -5.39 -13.00
C PRO A 107 -13.72 -4.39 -13.85
N SER A 108 -14.33 -3.96 -14.95
CA SER A 108 -13.78 -2.89 -15.79
C SER A 108 -14.06 -1.51 -15.20
N ALA A 109 -13.09 -0.60 -15.31
CA ALA A 109 -13.26 0.80 -14.95
C ALA A 109 -12.41 1.72 -15.85
N LYS A 110 -12.78 3.01 -15.91
CA LYS A 110 -11.95 4.05 -16.53
C LYS A 110 -10.97 4.65 -15.51
N TYR A 111 -11.44 4.96 -14.31
CA TYR A 111 -10.70 5.56 -13.21
C TYR A 111 -11.41 5.29 -11.87
N GLY A 112 -10.82 5.76 -10.76
CA GLY A 112 -11.36 5.58 -9.43
C GLY A 112 -11.10 4.20 -8.84
N ASN A 113 -10.18 3.43 -9.41
CA ASN A 113 -9.77 2.12 -8.91
C ASN A 113 -8.28 2.07 -8.58
N GLU A 114 -7.96 1.21 -7.63
CA GLU A 114 -6.61 0.77 -7.33
C GLU A 114 -6.53 -0.75 -7.50
N ILE A 115 -5.47 -1.23 -8.13
CA ILE A 115 -5.04 -2.62 -8.06
C ILE A 115 -3.82 -2.73 -7.17
N SER A 116 -3.76 -3.76 -6.33
CA SER A 116 -2.56 -4.16 -5.61
C SER A 116 -2.35 -5.66 -5.71
N ALA A 117 -1.08 -6.09 -5.63
CA ALA A 117 -0.70 -7.49 -5.58
C ALA A 117 0.64 -7.65 -4.87
N ARG A 118 0.87 -8.83 -4.28
CA ARG A 118 2.19 -9.31 -3.89
C ARG A 118 2.77 -10.10 -5.04
N ILE A 119 4.03 -9.84 -5.38
CA ILE A 119 4.70 -10.52 -6.48
C ILE A 119 6.10 -10.94 -6.03
N PHE A 120 6.43 -12.20 -6.26
CA PHE A 120 7.73 -12.76 -5.95
C PHE A 120 8.42 -13.21 -7.23
N GLY A 121 9.72 -12.98 -7.28
CA GLY A 121 10.56 -13.46 -8.38
C GLY A 121 11.98 -13.72 -7.90
N THR A 122 12.71 -14.52 -8.66
CA THR A 122 14.12 -14.81 -8.42
C THR A 122 14.94 -14.40 -9.62
N LYS A 123 16.24 -14.25 -9.43
CA LYS A 123 17.19 -14.09 -10.52
C LYS A 123 17.87 -15.43 -10.83
N LYS A 124 18.27 -15.64 -12.08
CA LYS A 124 19.14 -16.73 -12.49
C LYS A 124 20.35 -16.19 -13.24
N GLY A 125 21.49 -16.16 -12.56
CA GLY A 125 22.68 -15.48 -13.08
C GLY A 125 22.43 -13.97 -13.26
N ARG A 126 22.53 -13.48 -14.51
CA ARG A 126 22.26 -12.08 -14.89
C ARG A 126 20.81 -11.83 -15.35
N ARG A 127 19.98 -12.86 -15.37
CA ARG A 127 18.60 -12.78 -15.86
C ARG A 127 17.67 -12.49 -14.69
N TYR A 128 16.83 -11.49 -14.86
CA TYR A 128 15.82 -11.07 -13.92
C TYR A 128 14.44 -11.10 -14.57
N PRO A 129 13.41 -11.58 -13.88
CA PRO A 129 12.05 -11.43 -14.36
C PRO A 129 11.65 -9.96 -14.33
N VAL A 130 10.76 -9.58 -15.23
CA VAL A 130 10.00 -8.32 -15.17
C VAL A 130 8.57 -8.69 -14.79
N PHE A 131 7.97 -7.94 -13.89
CA PHE A 131 6.61 -8.22 -13.41
C PHE A 131 5.90 -6.94 -13.00
N GLY A 132 4.57 -6.99 -13.03
CA GLY A 132 3.79 -5.80 -12.72
C GLY A 132 2.30 -6.04 -12.59
N VAL A 133 1.61 -4.95 -12.26
CA VAL A 133 0.15 -4.83 -12.19
C VAL A 133 -0.32 -3.77 -13.18
N ALA A 134 -1.54 -3.91 -13.70
CA ALA A 134 -2.05 -2.96 -14.66
C ALA A 134 -3.55 -2.68 -14.48
N LEU A 135 -3.97 -1.52 -14.96
CA LEU A 135 -5.36 -1.08 -15.04
C LEU A 135 -5.71 -0.63 -16.46
N ASN A 136 -7.00 -0.57 -16.78
CA ASN A 136 -7.53 -0.10 -18.05
C ASN A 136 -7.23 -1.03 -19.25
N GLY A 137 -7.10 -2.35 -19.00
CA GLY A 137 -6.91 -3.35 -20.03
C GLY A 137 -5.49 -3.40 -20.58
N VAL A 138 -5.30 -4.15 -21.70
CA VAL A 138 -3.98 -4.48 -22.28
C VAL A 138 -3.18 -3.22 -22.66
N ASN A 139 -3.83 -2.21 -23.23
CA ASN A 139 -3.21 -0.95 -23.66
C ASN A 139 -3.38 0.17 -22.62
N GLY A 140 -3.72 -0.19 -21.37
CA GLY A 140 -3.86 0.73 -20.27
C GLY A 140 -2.54 1.10 -19.59
N TYR A 141 -2.61 1.37 -18.30
CA TYR A 141 -1.44 1.70 -17.49
C TYR A 141 -0.91 0.47 -16.78
N ARG A 142 0.40 0.28 -16.83
CA ARG A 142 1.09 -0.83 -16.16
C ARG A 142 2.24 -0.29 -15.31
N LEU A 143 2.22 -0.62 -14.03
CA LEU A 143 3.36 -0.45 -13.13
C LEU A 143 4.16 -1.73 -13.13
N GLN A 144 5.44 -1.67 -13.48
CA GLN A 144 6.31 -2.84 -13.50
C GLN A 144 7.64 -2.60 -12.81
N VAL A 145 8.19 -3.67 -12.26
CA VAL A 145 9.56 -3.74 -11.77
C VAL A 145 10.41 -4.36 -12.86
N ALA A 146 11.46 -3.65 -13.30
CA ALA A 146 12.40 -4.06 -14.32
C ALA A 146 13.82 -4.13 -13.74
N PRO A 147 14.19 -5.22 -13.02
CA PRO A 147 15.40 -5.25 -12.21
C PRO A 147 16.69 -5.19 -13.03
N ALA A 148 16.71 -5.75 -14.24
CA ALA A 148 17.86 -5.67 -15.14
C ALA A 148 18.19 -4.21 -15.52
N LYS A 149 17.17 -3.36 -15.62
CA LYS A 149 17.30 -1.90 -15.84
C LYS A 149 17.51 -1.14 -14.53
N ARG A 150 17.37 -1.80 -13.36
CA ARG A 150 17.36 -1.19 -12.03
C ARG A 150 16.30 -0.11 -11.90
N SER A 151 15.11 -0.36 -12.44
CA SER A 151 14.02 0.63 -12.49
C SER A 151 12.68 0.05 -12.09
N ILE A 152 11.82 0.94 -11.60
CA ILE A 152 10.37 0.81 -11.66
C ILE A 152 9.93 1.68 -12.83
N GLU A 153 9.04 1.15 -13.63
CA GLU A 153 8.54 1.81 -14.83
C GLU A 153 7.01 1.88 -14.79
N LEU A 154 6.47 3.03 -15.17
CA LEU A 154 5.05 3.19 -15.47
C LEU A 154 4.90 3.28 -16.99
N LEU A 155 4.07 2.40 -17.55
CA LEU A 155 3.85 2.33 -18.99
C LEU A 155 2.40 2.69 -19.31
N LYS A 156 2.18 3.20 -20.52
CA LYS A 156 0.89 3.28 -21.19
C LYS A 156 0.97 2.45 -22.48
N GLY A 157 0.26 1.34 -22.52
CA GLY A 157 0.51 0.31 -23.51
C GLY A 157 1.94 -0.22 -23.43
N THR A 158 2.73 -0.02 -24.49
CA THR A 158 4.15 -0.40 -24.53
C THR A 158 5.13 0.75 -24.22
N ASN A 159 4.64 1.99 -24.10
CA ASN A 159 5.47 3.17 -23.93
C ASN A 159 5.72 3.45 -22.45
N VAL A 160 6.99 3.59 -22.06
CA VAL A 160 7.35 4.06 -20.71
C VAL A 160 7.06 5.55 -20.62
N ILE A 161 6.16 5.94 -19.70
CA ILE A 161 5.72 7.33 -19.49
C ILE A 161 6.32 7.95 -18.23
N ALA A 162 6.79 7.12 -17.28
CA ALA A 162 7.56 7.55 -16.12
C ALA A 162 8.44 6.39 -15.63
N ASN A 163 9.57 6.69 -15.03
CA ASN A 163 10.43 5.69 -14.39
C ASN A 163 11.20 6.31 -13.22
N THR A 164 11.68 5.43 -12.32
CA THR A 164 12.61 5.80 -11.25
C THR A 164 13.56 4.66 -10.94
N VAL A 165 14.70 4.99 -10.33
CA VAL A 165 15.69 3.99 -9.93
C VAL A 165 15.13 3.12 -8.80
N PHE A 166 15.22 1.82 -8.98
CA PHE A 166 14.86 0.84 -7.98
C PHE A 166 15.80 -0.36 -8.03
N ARG A 167 16.38 -0.71 -6.89
CA ARG A 167 17.31 -1.84 -6.79
C ARG A 167 16.63 -2.99 -6.06
N TRP A 168 16.44 -4.09 -6.76
CA TRP A 168 15.91 -5.32 -6.21
C TRP A 168 16.81 -6.48 -6.60
N SER A 169 17.17 -7.31 -5.63
CA SER A 169 18.12 -8.41 -5.81
C SER A 169 17.47 -9.76 -6.15
N GLY A 170 16.14 -9.84 -6.05
CA GLY A 170 15.38 -11.08 -6.19
C GLY A 170 15.27 -11.87 -4.89
N GLY A 171 14.36 -12.86 -4.87
CA GLY A 171 14.16 -13.75 -3.73
C GLY A 171 13.38 -13.12 -2.57
N SER A 172 12.65 -12.05 -2.82
CA SER A 172 11.75 -11.42 -1.84
C SER A 172 10.43 -11.02 -2.50
N TRP A 173 9.36 -11.04 -1.71
CA TRP A 173 8.07 -10.52 -2.13
C TRP A 173 8.11 -9.00 -2.20
N LEU A 174 7.50 -8.46 -3.24
CA LEU A 174 7.25 -7.04 -3.42
C LEU A 174 5.75 -6.79 -3.46
N HIS A 175 5.32 -5.74 -2.83
CA HIS A 175 3.98 -5.19 -3.01
C HIS A 175 4.00 -4.14 -4.11
N LEU A 176 3.09 -4.25 -5.03
CA LEU A 176 2.84 -3.25 -6.06
C LEU A 176 1.42 -2.72 -5.91
N SER A 177 1.24 -1.42 -6.04
CA SER A 177 -0.08 -0.78 -6.10
C SER A 177 -0.09 0.26 -7.21
N LEU A 178 -1.13 0.26 -8.01
CA LEU A 178 -1.37 1.19 -9.11
C LEU A 178 -2.78 1.74 -9.01
N ASN A 179 -2.94 3.06 -9.03
CA ASN A 179 -4.26 3.67 -9.11
C ASN A 179 -4.37 4.70 -10.24
N VAL A 180 -5.59 4.92 -10.69
CA VAL A 180 -5.96 5.93 -11.69
C VAL A 180 -7.09 6.76 -11.11
N LEU A 181 -6.82 8.03 -10.83
CA LEU A 181 -7.74 8.95 -10.17
C LEU A 181 -8.05 10.15 -11.07
N GLN A 182 -9.28 10.61 -11.06
CA GLN A 182 -9.60 11.91 -11.62
C GLN A 182 -9.29 12.97 -10.56
N THR A 183 -8.40 13.90 -10.87
CA THR A 183 -7.94 14.94 -9.93
C THR A 183 -8.52 16.31 -10.23
N ALA A 184 -8.93 16.53 -11.47
CA ALA A 184 -9.65 17.72 -11.92
C ALA A 184 -10.47 17.40 -13.18
N ASN A 185 -11.27 18.35 -13.67
CA ASN A 185 -11.94 18.20 -14.95
C ASN A 185 -10.90 18.01 -16.07
N ASN A 186 -11.03 16.90 -16.81
CA ASN A 186 -10.10 16.50 -17.86
C ASN A 186 -8.63 16.31 -17.39
N GLU A 187 -8.41 16.02 -16.13
CA GLU A 187 -7.09 15.65 -15.60
C GLU A 187 -7.20 14.38 -14.77
N TRP A 188 -6.33 13.43 -15.05
CA TRP A 188 -6.20 12.16 -14.30
C TRP A 188 -4.78 12.01 -13.81
N THR A 189 -4.65 11.43 -12.64
CA THR A 189 -3.35 11.12 -12.04
C THR A 189 -3.22 9.61 -11.90
N ILE A 190 -2.12 9.10 -12.39
CA ILE A 190 -1.74 7.69 -12.32
C ILE A 190 -0.60 7.59 -11.30
N ASN A 191 -0.83 6.85 -10.20
CA ASN A 191 0.14 6.70 -9.13
C ASN A 191 0.54 5.23 -8.98
N GLY A 192 1.84 4.97 -8.93
CA GLY A 192 2.42 3.68 -8.63
C GLY A 192 3.18 3.68 -7.31
N ARG A 193 3.02 2.62 -6.51
CA ARG A 193 3.81 2.36 -5.29
C ARG A 193 4.43 0.98 -5.36
N VAL A 194 5.65 0.86 -4.89
CA VAL A 194 6.36 -0.42 -4.75
C VAL A 194 7.10 -0.43 -3.43
N TRP A 195 6.95 -1.52 -2.67
CA TRP A 195 7.67 -1.71 -1.41
C TRP A 195 7.92 -3.20 -1.14
N GLU A 196 8.92 -3.49 -0.35
CA GLU A 196 9.29 -4.85 0.04
C GLU A 196 8.37 -5.38 1.13
N GLU A 197 8.17 -6.69 1.15
CA GLU A 197 7.49 -7.39 2.24
C GLU A 197 8.10 -7.04 3.60
N GLY A 198 7.23 -6.88 4.60
CA GLY A 198 7.63 -6.47 5.96
C GLY A 198 7.92 -4.97 6.11
N LYS A 199 7.97 -4.19 5.03
CA LYS A 199 8.06 -2.73 5.09
C LYS A 199 6.68 -2.09 5.03
N LYS A 200 6.54 -0.92 5.64
CA LYS A 200 5.31 -0.14 5.54
C LYS A 200 5.15 0.41 4.12
N ALA A 201 3.94 0.36 3.61
CA ALA A 201 3.60 0.99 2.33
C ALA A 201 3.98 2.48 2.33
N PRO A 202 4.64 2.98 1.27
CA PRO A 202 5.01 4.39 1.19
C PRO A 202 3.75 5.27 1.13
N THR A 203 3.76 6.34 1.90
CA THR A 203 2.65 7.32 1.92
C THR A 203 2.55 8.04 0.57
N ASN A 204 3.70 8.45 0.02
CA ASN A 204 3.77 9.08 -1.29
C ASN A 204 3.93 8.03 -2.39
N PRO A 205 3.37 8.26 -3.59
CA PRO A 205 3.62 7.41 -4.73
C PRO A 205 5.11 7.35 -5.07
N THR A 206 5.59 6.16 -5.47
CA THR A 206 6.95 5.97 -6.02
C THR A 206 7.09 6.61 -7.40
N LEU A 207 6.00 6.54 -8.17
CA LEU A 207 5.86 7.17 -9.49
C LEU A 207 4.51 7.86 -9.60
N THR A 208 4.48 9.00 -10.28
CA THR A 208 3.26 9.72 -10.61
C THR A 208 3.33 10.20 -12.06
N HIS A 209 2.20 10.10 -12.77
CA HIS A 209 2.03 10.66 -14.11
C HIS A 209 0.69 11.36 -14.20
N LYS A 210 0.67 12.53 -14.87
CA LYS A 210 -0.55 13.26 -15.18
C LYS A 210 -1.00 12.96 -16.59
N GLU A 211 -2.27 12.68 -16.77
CA GLU A 211 -2.88 12.37 -18.05
C GLU A 211 -4.03 13.34 -18.31
N MET A 212 -4.01 13.96 -19.51
CA MET A 212 -5.04 14.92 -19.93
C MET A 212 -6.13 14.30 -20.81
N LYS A 213 -5.93 13.05 -21.19
CA LYS A 213 -6.90 12.28 -21.98
C LYS A 213 -7.58 11.26 -21.10
N GLU A 214 -8.91 11.22 -21.14
CA GLU A 214 -9.69 10.26 -20.36
C GLU A 214 -9.17 8.82 -20.57
N PRO A 215 -8.85 8.09 -19.46
CA PRO A 215 -8.46 6.71 -19.52
C PRO A 215 -9.53 5.84 -20.17
N ARG A 216 -9.12 4.84 -20.91
CA ARG A 216 -10.05 3.88 -21.51
C ARG A 216 -10.66 2.99 -20.44
N ASN A 217 -11.89 2.54 -20.68
CA ASN A 217 -12.49 1.50 -19.85
C ASN A 217 -11.78 0.16 -20.08
N GLY A 218 -11.44 -0.54 -19.01
CA GLY A 218 -10.79 -1.84 -19.11
C GLY A 218 -10.61 -2.53 -17.76
N LYS A 219 -10.33 -3.81 -17.81
CA LYS A 219 -10.13 -4.66 -16.65
C LYS A 219 -8.74 -4.49 -16.04
N PRO A 220 -8.57 -4.75 -14.73
CA PRO A 220 -7.27 -4.93 -14.11
C PRO A 220 -6.57 -6.19 -14.62
N SER A 221 -5.25 -6.24 -14.48
CA SER A 221 -4.43 -7.36 -14.90
C SER A 221 -3.10 -7.46 -14.15
N ILE A 222 -2.52 -8.65 -14.16
CA ILE A 222 -1.14 -8.92 -13.77
C ILE A 222 -0.33 -9.30 -15.00
N TRP A 223 0.97 -8.96 -14.98
CA TRP A 223 1.88 -9.16 -16.10
C TRP A 223 3.23 -9.68 -15.62
N GLY A 224 3.83 -10.55 -16.42
CA GLY A 224 5.15 -11.08 -16.17
C GLY A 224 5.93 -11.44 -17.42
N SER A 225 7.25 -11.24 -17.38
CA SER A 225 8.22 -11.76 -18.34
C SER A 225 9.27 -12.53 -17.54
N PRO A 226 9.08 -13.86 -17.39
CA PRO A 226 9.87 -14.67 -16.46
C PRO A 226 11.29 -14.99 -16.96
N PHE A 227 11.60 -14.77 -18.23
CA PHE A 227 12.90 -15.07 -18.82
C PHE A 227 13.51 -16.40 -18.39
N SER A 228 13.40 -17.43 -19.21
CA SER A 228 14.07 -18.73 -19.13
C SER A 228 14.44 -19.26 -17.73
N GLY A 229 13.42 -19.70 -17.01
CA GLY A 229 13.61 -20.51 -15.80
C GLY A 229 13.60 -19.74 -14.48
N THR A 230 13.04 -18.53 -14.46
CA THR A 230 12.72 -17.79 -13.23
C THR A 230 11.22 -17.59 -13.16
N PRO A 231 10.45 -18.51 -12.52
CA PRO A 231 9.01 -18.33 -12.37
C PRO A 231 8.70 -17.06 -11.58
N ILE A 232 7.51 -16.52 -11.83
CA ILE A 232 6.98 -15.37 -11.11
C ILE A 232 5.74 -15.84 -10.34
N ARG A 233 5.67 -15.51 -9.05
CA ARG A 233 4.55 -15.85 -8.19
C ARG A 233 3.75 -14.61 -7.87
N TYR A 234 2.42 -14.72 -7.86
CA TYR A 234 1.46 -13.66 -7.58
C TYR A 234 0.55 -14.11 -6.44
N ASP A 235 0.28 -13.20 -5.51
CA ASP A 235 -0.62 -13.44 -4.41
C ASP A 235 -1.28 -12.14 -3.94
N ASP A 236 -2.31 -12.25 -3.08
CA ASP A 236 -3.03 -11.14 -2.49
C ASP A 236 -3.44 -10.06 -3.51
N ILE A 237 -4.00 -10.50 -4.63
CA ILE A 237 -4.50 -9.59 -5.65
C ILE A 237 -5.77 -8.92 -5.14
N VAL A 238 -5.79 -7.60 -5.12
CA VAL A 238 -6.94 -6.82 -4.65
C VAL A 238 -7.22 -5.66 -5.59
N VAL A 239 -8.49 -5.46 -5.94
CA VAL A 239 -8.97 -4.26 -6.62
C VAL A 239 -9.94 -3.53 -5.71
N ARG A 240 -9.68 -2.25 -5.43
CA ARG A 240 -10.53 -1.41 -4.58
C ARG A 240 -11.02 -0.19 -5.34
N LYS A 241 -12.19 0.27 -4.94
CA LYS A 241 -12.64 1.60 -5.32
C LYS A 241 -11.91 2.63 -4.44
N MET A 242 -11.36 3.65 -5.08
CA MET A 242 -10.76 4.77 -4.36
C MET A 242 -11.83 5.84 -4.12
N ALA A 243 -11.81 6.44 -2.93
CA ALA A 243 -12.60 7.64 -2.70
C ALA A 243 -12.02 8.79 -3.53
N ASN A 244 -12.88 9.53 -4.18
CA ASN A 244 -12.54 10.78 -4.88
C ASN A 244 -12.30 11.87 -3.83
#